data_5036c0cba80ad07fcfad2ef0359494b3
#
_entry.id   5036c0cba80ad07fcfad2ef0359494b3
#
_cell.length_a   1.000
_cell.length_b   1.000
_cell.length_c   1.000
_cell.angle_alpha   90.00
_cell.angle_beta   90.00
_cell.angle_gamma   90.00
#
_symmetry.space_group_name_H-M   'P 1'
#
loop_
_entity.id
_entity.type
_entity.pdbx_description
1 polymer ?
#
loop_
_entity_poly.entity_id
_entity_poly.type
_entity_poly.pdbx_seq_one_letter_code
_entity_poly.pdbx_strand_id
1 'polypeptide(L)'
;MSFSLGIGSNIRKSPYFDATMADGVQSFSVYNHMYLPAHFGDPQAEYERLINGVAMWDVGAQRQVELLGPDAGQLAQYICARDISDTAIGQGRYVPICNHDGILINDPVLLKLSAEQFWLSIADSDIELWASAIAAERGLEVRVSEPDVSPLAVQGPKAASLIAQLFGDWIHELKYFWFRETSLQDIPLVLARSGWSKQGGFELYLRDSKYGNELWNLVREAGSRYGIGPGAPNDVERLESGLLSYGADARAQTHPANPFELGLGKLVDLDGPDDFVGKQALLKIKADGVKRRLTGFIIEGKPVPGSEHPVPVAENGIEVGSIGEMAWSSRLGKNIAIGIISNELADNADNLAISINNEPRVVTITALPFIR
;
A
#
# COMPACT_ATOMS: atom_id res chain seq x y z
N MET A 1 -25.56 17.36 1.15
CA MET A 1 -26.49 16.29 0.70
C MET A 1 -26.01 14.99 1.34
N SER A 2 -26.89 14.23 1.98
CA SER A 2 -26.56 12.88 2.43
C SER A 2 -26.93 11.91 1.30
N PHE A 3 -26.03 11.03 0.93
CA PHE A 3 -26.30 9.91 0.03
C PHE A 3 -25.96 8.61 0.74
N SER A 4 -26.58 7.51 0.34
CA SER A 4 -26.26 6.18 0.85
C SER A 4 -25.62 5.35 -0.24
N LEU A 5 -24.59 4.59 0.10
CA LEU A 5 -24.01 3.62 -0.80
C LEU A 5 -24.77 2.30 -0.71
N GLY A 6 -25.30 1.81 -1.85
CA GLY A 6 -25.96 0.50 -1.90
C GLY A 6 -24.93 -0.62 -1.76
N ILE A 7 -25.20 -1.56 -0.83
CA ILE A 7 -24.42 -2.81 -0.76
C ILE A 7 -24.97 -3.76 -1.83
N GLY A 8 -24.12 -4.18 -2.76
CA GLY A 8 -24.51 -5.02 -3.90
C GLY A 8 -23.46 -6.08 -4.25
N SER A 9 -23.82 -6.95 -5.17
CA SER A 9 -22.96 -8.08 -5.59
C SER A 9 -21.68 -7.68 -6.32
N ASN A 10 -21.59 -6.41 -6.79
CA ASN A 10 -20.44 -5.90 -7.53
C ASN A 10 -19.25 -5.54 -6.63
N ILE A 11 -19.48 -5.39 -5.32
CA ILE A 11 -18.45 -5.07 -4.34
C ILE A 11 -18.47 -6.19 -3.31
N ARG A 12 -17.30 -6.83 -3.15
CA ARG A 12 -17.16 -7.99 -2.27
C ARG A 12 -16.91 -7.56 -0.83
N LYS A 13 -17.29 -8.43 0.09
CA LYS A 13 -16.96 -8.32 1.51
C LYS A 13 -15.70 -9.10 1.81
N SER A 14 -14.88 -8.60 2.73
CA SER A 14 -13.81 -9.37 3.34
C SER A 14 -14.39 -10.40 4.32
N PRO A 15 -13.64 -11.42 4.76
CA PRO A 15 -14.07 -12.34 5.81
C PRO A 15 -14.22 -11.67 7.18
N TYR A 16 -13.73 -10.44 7.35
CA TYR A 16 -13.82 -9.65 8.58
C TYR A 16 -14.98 -8.65 8.57
N PHE A 17 -15.69 -8.51 7.45
CA PHE A 17 -16.72 -7.46 7.26
C PHE A 17 -17.75 -7.42 8.40
N ASP A 18 -18.30 -8.57 8.80
CA ASP A 18 -19.32 -8.62 9.86
C ASP A 18 -18.73 -8.24 11.22
N ALA A 19 -17.48 -8.59 11.51
CA ALA A 19 -16.79 -8.18 12.71
C ALA A 19 -16.50 -6.67 12.72
N THR A 20 -16.11 -6.06 11.59
CA THR A 20 -15.94 -4.60 11.49
C THR A 20 -17.26 -3.86 11.70
N MET A 21 -18.38 -4.41 11.19
CA MET A 21 -19.72 -3.87 11.46
C MET A 21 -20.08 -3.94 12.94
N ALA A 22 -19.78 -5.05 13.61
CA ALA A 22 -20.01 -5.23 15.05
C ALA A 22 -19.15 -4.28 15.91
N ASP A 23 -17.92 -3.99 15.47
CA ASP A 23 -17.01 -3.02 16.12
C ASP A 23 -17.32 -1.55 15.77
N GLY A 24 -18.38 -1.29 14.99
CA GLY A 24 -18.94 0.04 14.80
C GLY A 24 -18.29 0.87 13.67
N VAL A 25 -17.87 0.22 12.59
CA VAL A 25 -17.39 0.94 11.39
C VAL A 25 -18.42 1.97 10.92
N GLN A 26 -17.98 3.19 10.60
CA GLN A 26 -18.86 4.29 10.22
C GLN A 26 -18.85 4.54 8.72
N SER A 27 -17.80 4.16 8.01
CA SER A 27 -17.72 4.29 6.57
C SER A 27 -16.80 3.26 5.95
N PHE A 28 -17.07 2.97 4.69
CA PHE A 28 -16.24 2.15 3.83
C PHE A 28 -15.82 2.94 2.59
N SER A 29 -14.62 2.70 2.13
CA SER A 29 -14.18 2.97 0.77
C SER A 29 -14.27 1.70 -0.07
N VAL A 30 -13.99 1.83 -1.37
CA VAL A 30 -13.89 0.70 -2.30
C VAL A 30 -12.44 0.59 -2.77
N TYR A 31 -11.88 -0.59 -2.61
CA TYR A 31 -10.51 -0.91 -3.00
C TYR A 31 -10.46 -2.32 -3.56
N ASN A 32 -9.89 -2.52 -4.75
CA ASN A 32 -9.88 -3.82 -5.43
C ASN A 32 -11.26 -4.50 -5.52
N HIS A 33 -12.33 -3.72 -5.79
CA HIS A 33 -13.72 -4.21 -5.86
C HIS A 33 -14.22 -4.82 -4.52
N MET A 34 -13.65 -4.41 -3.41
CA MET A 34 -14.05 -4.84 -2.06
C MET A 34 -14.33 -3.64 -1.15
N TYR A 35 -15.19 -3.86 -0.15
CA TYR A 35 -15.36 -2.89 0.93
C TYR A 35 -14.12 -2.88 1.81
N LEU A 36 -13.51 -1.71 1.95
CA LEU A 36 -12.38 -1.45 2.86
C LEU A 36 -12.87 -0.48 3.94
N PRO A 37 -12.80 -0.81 5.24
CA PRO A 37 -13.11 0.15 6.29
C PRO A 37 -12.30 1.44 6.13
N ALA A 38 -12.97 2.60 6.27
CA ALA A 38 -12.32 3.90 6.16
C ALA A 38 -12.13 4.58 7.52
N HIS A 39 -13.09 4.46 8.44
CA HIS A 39 -12.94 4.87 9.84
C HIS A 39 -14.03 4.29 10.74
N PHE A 40 -13.78 4.29 12.06
CA PHE A 40 -14.66 3.80 13.11
C PHE A 40 -15.21 4.92 14.00
N GLY A 41 -15.26 6.14 13.51
CA GLY A 41 -15.94 7.29 14.13
C GLY A 41 -15.02 8.40 14.61
N ASP A 42 -13.83 8.09 15.10
CA ASP A 42 -12.85 9.08 15.56
C ASP A 42 -11.48 8.86 14.91
N PRO A 43 -11.23 9.45 13.72
CA PRO A 43 -9.96 9.30 13.01
C PRO A 43 -8.74 9.75 13.81
N GLN A 44 -8.87 10.74 14.69
CA GLN A 44 -7.78 11.19 15.55
C GLN A 44 -7.45 10.12 16.61
N ALA A 45 -8.45 9.53 17.25
CA ALA A 45 -8.23 8.45 18.22
C ALA A 45 -7.66 7.19 17.56
N GLU A 46 -8.06 6.89 16.30
CA GLU A 46 -7.49 5.80 15.51
C GLU A 46 -6.02 6.06 15.18
N TYR A 47 -5.67 7.28 14.77
CA TYR A 47 -4.30 7.71 14.57
C TYR A 47 -3.46 7.60 15.87
N GLU A 48 -3.96 8.15 17.00
CA GLU A 48 -3.30 8.06 18.30
C GLU A 48 -3.03 6.60 18.73
N ARG A 49 -3.98 5.72 18.44
CA ARG A 49 -3.85 4.28 18.70
C ARG A 49 -2.75 3.66 17.87
N LEU A 50 -2.65 4.02 16.60
CA LEU A 50 -1.60 3.53 15.70
C LEU A 50 -0.21 3.94 16.20
N ILE A 51 -0.02 5.19 16.61
CA ILE A 51 1.30 5.69 16.99
C ILE A 51 1.71 5.39 18.43
N ASN A 52 0.78 5.02 19.32
CA ASN A 52 1.04 4.80 20.76
C ASN A 52 0.67 3.40 21.26
N GLY A 53 -0.12 2.65 20.51
CA GLY A 53 -0.73 1.38 20.93
C GLY A 53 -0.66 0.28 19.88
N VAL A 54 -1.84 -0.26 19.57
CA VAL A 54 -2.05 -1.24 18.51
C VAL A 54 -3.32 -0.90 17.74
N ALA A 55 -3.18 -0.70 16.44
CA ALA A 55 -4.29 -0.63 15.49
C ALA A 55 -4.48 -1.98 14.80
N MET A 56 -5.72 -2.36 14.58
CA MET A 56 -6.09 -3.57 13.84
C MET A 56 -6.94 -3.17 12.64
N TRP A 57 -6.52 -3.59 11.43
CA TRP A 57 -7.14 -3.17 10.19
C TRP A 57 -7.58 -4.39 9.36
N ASP A 58 -8.84 -4.41 8.96
CA ASP A 58 -9.29 -5.27 7.87
C ASP A 58 -8.71 -4.73 6.56
N VAL A 59 -7.67 -5.38 6.09
CA VAL A 59 -7.03 -5.09 4.80
C VAL A 59 -7.22 -6.24 3.81
N GLY A 60 -8.29 -7.02 3.97
CA GLY A 60 -8.68 -8.09 3.03
C GLY A 60 -8.85 -7.61 1.59
N ALA A 61 -9.10 -6.32 1.40
CA ALA A 61 -9.13 -5.68 0.10
C ALA A 61 -7.75 -5.61 -0.61
N GLN A 62 -6.63 -5.81 0.10
CA GLN A 62 -5.33 -6.10 -0.49
C GLN A 62 -5.30 -7.56 -0.96
N ARG A 63 -5.99 -7.82 -2.06
CA ARG A 63 -6.16 -9.16 -2.63
C ARG A 63 -4.80 -9.79 -2.91
N GLN A 64 -4.75 -11.13 -2.81
CA GLN A 64 -3.58 -11.88 -3.22
C GLN A 64 -3.77 -12.37 -4.65
N VAL A 65 -2.79 -12.16 -5.50
CA VAL A 65 -2.70 -12.83 -6.80
C VAL A 65 -1.69 -13.95 -6.67
N GLU A 66 -2.16 -15.18 -6.77
CA GLU A 66 -1.31 -16.38 -6.72
C GLU A 66 -0.81 -16.76 -8.10
N LEU A 67 0.50 -16.96 -8.19
CA LEU A 67 1.19 -17.57 -9.32
C LEU A 67 1.63 -18.97 -8.87
N LEU A 68 1.08 -20.02 -9.47
CA LEU A 68 1.34 -21.41 -9.07
C LEU A 68 1.66 -22.28 -10.29
N GLY A 69 2.81 -22.90 -10.31
CA GLY A 69 3.26 -23.80 -11.36
C GLY A 69 4.75 -23.75 -11.63
N PRO A 70 5.26 -24.62 -12.50
CA PRO A 70 6.69 -24.70 -12.82
C PRO A 70 7.31 -23.38 -13.28
N ASP A 71 6.54 -22.56 -14.03
CA ASP A 71 7.01 -21.27 -14.57
C ASP A 71 6.61 -20.07 -13.70
N ALA A 72 6.09 -20.29 -12.48
CA ALA A 72 5.64 -19.21 -11.60
C ALA A 72 6.76 -18.19 -11.28
N GLY A 73 7.99 -18.68 -11.04
CA GLY A 73 9.16 -17.83 -10.83
C GLY A 73 9.51 -17.00 -12.06
N GLN A 74 9.43 -17.60 -13.26
CA GLN A 74 9.68 -16.91 -14.54
C GLN A 74 8.64 -15.80 -14.78
N LEU A 75 7.35 -16.10 -14.56
CA LEU A 75 6.29 -15.10 -14.68
C LEU A 75 6.49 -13.97 -13.66
N ALA A 76 6.74 -14.31 -12.40
CA ALA A 76 6.96 -13.32 -11.34
C ALA A 76 8.12 -12.37 -11.68
N GLN A 77 9.27 -12.91 -12.17
CA GLN A 77 10.40 -12.09 -12.60
C GLN A 77 10.05 -11.22 -13.80
N TYR A 78 9.31 -11.75 -14.77
CA TYR A 78 8.99 -11.02 -15.99
C TYR A 78 8.00 -9.86 -15.78
N ILE A 79 7.06 -9.98 -14.85
CA ILE A 79 6.10 -8.88 -14.55
C ILE A 79 6.64 -7.87 -13.56
N CYS A 80 7.67 -8.19 -12.78
CA CYS A 80 8.27 -7.31 -11.78
C CYS A 80 9.52 -6.60 -12.33
N ALA A 81 9.59 -5.29 -12.15
CA ALA A 81 10.76 -4.53 -12.58
C ALA A 81 11.99 -4.72 -11.66
N ARG A 82 11.82 -5.39 -10.54
CA ARG A 82 12.88 -5.70 -9.58
C ARG A 82 13.41 -7.11 -9.80
N ASP A 83 14.73 -7.29 -9.69
CA ASP A 83 15.31 -8.63 -9.58
C ASP A 83 14.82 -9.33 -8.31
N ILE A 84 14.20 -10.50 -8.49
CA ILE A 84 13.69 -11.35 -7.42
C ILE A 84 14.40 -12.71 -7.34
N SER A 85 15.46 -12.92 -8.13
CA SER A 85 16.17 -14.20 -8.25
C SER A 85 16.75 -14.66 -6.91
N ASP A 86 17.25 -13.74 -6.08
CA ASP A 86 17.81 -14.00 -4.76
C ASP A 86 16.77 -14.04 -3.63
N THR A 87 15.47 -13.98 -3.94
CA THR A 87 14.41 -14.04 -2.93
C THR A 87 14.32 -15.45 -2.35
N ALA A 88 14.51 -15.57 -1.04
CA ALA A 88 14.38 -16.84 -0.35
C ALA A 88 12.93 -17.26 -0.13
N ILE A 89 12.67 -18.57 0.02
CA ILE A 89 11.37 -19.06 0.49
C ILE A 89 11.11 -18.51 1.90
N GLY A 90 9.91 -18.00 2.15
CA GLY A 90 9.55 -17.31 3.40
C GLY A 90 9.94 -15.82 3.43
N GLN A 91 10.43 -15.28 2.30
CA GLN A 91 10.78 -13.86 2.18
C GLN A 91 9.78 -13.12 1.27
N GLY A 92 9.40 -11.91 1.68
CA GLY A 92 8.67 -10.95 0.87
C GLY A 92 9.58 -9.91 0.23
N ARG A 93 9.14 -9.33 -0.88
CA ARG A 93 9.81 -8.24 -1.59
C ARG A 93 8.79 -7.21 -2.06
N TYR A 94 9.04 -5.94 -1.80
CA TYR A 94 8.29 -4.86 -2.43
C TYR A 94 8.78 -4.69 -3.86
N VAL A 95 7.89 -4.79 -4.84
CA VAL A 95 8.24 -4.84 -6.26
C VAL A 95 7.36 -3.89 -7.08
N PRO A 96 7.94 -3.03 -7.94
CA PRO A 96 7.16 -2.27 -8.90
C PRO A 96 6.76 -3.15 -10.08
N ILE A 97 5.50 -3.06 -10.51
CA ILE A 97 4.97 -3.65 -11.73
C ILE A 97 4.63 -2.53 -12.69
N CYS A 98 5.14 -2.59 -13.91
CA CYS A 98 4.93 -1.58 -14.94
C CYS A 98 4.17 -2.14 -16.14
N ASN A 99 3.53 -1.24 -16.90
CA ASN A 99 3.09 -1.55 -18.26
C ASN A 99 4.25 -1.45 -19.26
N HIS A 100 3.98 -1.72 -20.53
CA HIS A 100 4.99 -1.68 -21.61
C HIS A 100 5.61 -0.28 -21.83
N ASP A 101 4.93 0.78 -21.42
CA ASP A 101 5.43 2.16 -21.49
C ASP A 101 6.30 2.55 -20.27
N GLY A 102 6.53 1.63 -19.33
CA GLY A 102 7.28 1.87 -18.10
C GLY A 102 6.50 2.63 -17.03
N ILE A 103 5.19 2.77 -17.18
CA ILE A 103 4.31 3.40 -16.19
C ILE A 103 3.96 2.38 -15.10
N LEU A 104 4.06 2.79 -13.84
CA LEU A 104 3.67 1.95 -12.70
C LEU A 104 2.17 1.63 -12.77
N ILE A 105 1.83 0.34 -12.68
CA ILE A 105 0.45 -0.15 -12.64
C ILE A 105 0.09 -0.84 -11.33
N ASN A 106 1.08 -1.20 -10.53
CA ASN A 106 0.93 -1.70 -9.16
C ASN A 106 2.30 -1.74 -8.45
N ASP A 107 2.29 -1.81 -7.14
CA ASP A 107 3.47 -1.89 -6.28
C ASP A 107 3.31 -2.92 -5.15
N PRO A 108 3.04 -4.19 -5.49
CA PRO A 108 2.72 -5.20 -4.49
C PRO A 108 3.91 -5.59 -3.62
N VAL A 109 3.60 -6.24 -2.51
CA VAL A 109 4.55 -7.10 -1.81
C VAL A 109 4.43 -8.50 -2.42
N LEU A 110 5.50 -8.97 -3.05
CA LEU A 110 5.65 -10.34 -3.51
C LEU A 110 6.08 -11.21 -2.33
N LEU A 111 5.39 -12.34 -2.09
CA LEU A 111 5.73 -13.35 -1.09
C LEU A 111 6.11 -14.64 -1.82
N LYS A 112 7.32 -15.19 -1.56
CA LYS A 112 7.77 -16.46 -2.13
C LYS A 112 7.48 -17.60 -1.16
N LEU A 113 6.41 -18.36 -1.41
CA LEU A 113 6.00 -19.46 -0.54
C LEU A 113 6.77 -20.75 -0.84
N SER A 114 7.06 -21.00 -2.12
CA SER A 114 7.89 -22.12 -2.57
C SER A 114 8.65 -21.75 -3.84
N ALA A 115 9.35 -22.69 -4.45
CA ALA A 115 9.98 -22.50 -5.76
C ALA A 115 8.95 -22.22 -6.87
N GLU A 116 7.74 -22.77 -6.74
CA GLU A 116 6.67 -22.76 -7.75
C GLU A 116 5.41 -22.04 -7.27
N GLN A 117 5.48 -21.30 -6.14
CA GLN A 117 4.32 -20.59 -5.58
C GLN A 117 4.71 -19.21 -5.06
N PHE A 118 4.05 -18.20 -5.60
CA PHE A 118 4.21 -16.80 -5.21
C PHE A 118 2.85 -16.15 -4.98
N TRP A 119 2.77 -15.25 -4.02
CA TRP A 119 1.66 -14.33 -3.88
C TRP A 119 2.11 -12.91 -4.17
N LEU A 120 1.25 -12.13 -4.82
CA LEU A 120 1.37 -10.68 -4.96
C LEU A 120 0.26 -10.07 -4.11
N SER A 121 0.61 -9.40 -3.01
CA SER A 121 -0.33 -8.63 -2.18
C SER A 121 -0.50 -7.26 -2.84
N ILE A 122 -1.58 -7.10 -3.60
CA ILE A 122 -1.72 -6.02 -4.59
C ILE A 122 -2.33 -4.74 -4.04
N ALA A 123 -1.91 -3.60 -4.60
CA ALA A 123 -2.64 -2.34 -4.55
C ALA A 123 -3.85 -2.36 -5.51
N ASP A 124 -4.61 -1.25 -5.56
CA ASP A 124 -5.89 -1.16 -6.29
C ASP A 124 -5.73 -1.18 -7.81
N SER A 125 -5.52 -2.37 -8.39
CA SER A 125 -5.58 -2.62 -9.83
C SER A 125 -5.73 -4.10 -10.19
N ASP A 126 -6.11 -4.40 -11.45
CA ASP A 126 -6.44 -5.76 -11.92
C ASP A 126 -5.20 -6.56 -12.34
N ILE A 127 -4.28 -6.80 -11.41
CA ILE A 127 -3.02 -7.55 -11.66
C ILE A 127 -3.27 -9.02 -12.00
N GLU A 128 -4.34 -9.64 -11.50
CA GLU A 128 -4.70 -11.01 -11.88
C GLU A 128 -4.90 -11.14 -13.40
N LEU A 129 -5.69 -10.22 -13.98
CA LEU A 129 -5.94 -10.20 -15.43
C LEU A 129 -4.64 -9.91 -16.21
N TRP A 130 -3.82 -8.99 -15.73
CA TRP A 130 -2.53 -8.65 -16.31
C TRP A 130 -1.58 -9.85 -16.34
N ALA A 131 -1.38 -10.50 -15.19
CA ALA A 131 -0.50 -11.66 -15.07
C ALA A 131 -1.02 -12.87 -15.88
N SER A 132 -2.34 -13.12 -15.87
CA SER A 132 -2.98 -14.18 -16.66
C SER A 132 -2.78 -14.00 -18.17
N ALA A 133 -2.96 -12.76 -18.66
CA ALA A 133 -2.78 -12.45 -20.07
C ALA A 133 -1.32 -12.67 -20.50
N ILE A 134 -0.37 -12.20 -19.72
CA ILE A 134 1.07 -12.38 -20.00
C ILE A 134 1.46 -13.85 -19.95
N ALA A 135 0.99 -14.61 -18.96
CA ALA A 135 1.25 -16.04 -18.83
C ALA A 135 0.78 -16.82 -20.08
N ALA A 136 -0.47 -16.55 -20.50
CA ALA A 136 -1.08 -17.19 -21.66
C ALA A 136 -0.34 -16.84 -22.98
N GLU A 137 -0.01 -15.56 -23.19
CA GLU A 137 0.69 -15.11 -24.41
C GLU A 137 2.11 -15.68 -24.52
N ARG A 138 2.78 -15.85 -23.39
CA ARG A 138 4.12 -16.44 -23.33
C ARG A 138 4.12 -17.97 -23.27
N GLY A 139 2.96 -18.60 -23.17
CA GLY A 139 2.83 -20.06 -23.10
C GLY A 139 3.46 -20.66 -21.83
N LEU A 140 3.41 -19.92 -20.71
CA LEU A 140 3.97 -20.36 -19.43
C LEU A 140 3.07 -21.36 -18.71
N GLU A 141 3.65 -22.39 -18.13
CA GLU A 141 2.96 -23.40 -17.33
C GLU A 141 2.76 -22.86 -15.89
N VAL A 142 1.82 -21.93 -15.75
CA VAL A 142 1.48 -21.27 -14.49
C VAL A 142 -0.03 -21.02 -14.41
N ARG A 143 -0.62 -21.34 -13.26
CA ARG A 143 -1.98 -20.93 -12.92
C ARG A 143 -1.91 -19.61 -12.20
N VAL A 144 -2.61 -18.61 -12.71
CA VAL A 144 -2.83 -17.32 -12.04
C VAL A 144 -4.25 -17.33 -11.49
N SER A 145 -4.41 -17.03 -10.21
CA SER A 145 -5.72 -17.03 -9.53
C SER A 145 -5.70 -16.20 -8.25
N GLU A 146 -6.89 -15.87 -7.75
CA GLU A 146 -7.05 -15.30 -6.42
C GLU A 146 -7.31 -16.45 -5.41
N PRO A 147 -6.37 -16.75 -4.48
CA PRO A 147 -6.60 -17.76 -3.45
C PRO A 147 -7.55 -17.23 -2.35
N ASP A 148 -8.14 -18.13 -1.56
CA ASP A 148 -8.86 -17.75 -0.34
C ASP A 148 -7.89 -17.32 0.76
N VAL A 149 -7.34 -16.11 0.60
CA VAL A 149 -6.35 -15.52 1.51
C VAL A 149 -6.69 -14.05 1.73
N SER A 150 -6.86 -13.67 3.01
CA SER A 150 -7.22 -12.31 3.38
C SER A 150 -6.33 -11.79 4.51
N PRO A 151 -5.56 -10.71 4.32
CA PRO A 151 -4.72 -10.16 5.36
C PRO A 151 -5.53 -9.37 6.39
N LEU A 152 -5.14 -9.55 7.67
CA LEU A 152 -5.52 -8.73 8.82
C LEU A 152 -4.26 -8.04 9.32
N ALA A 153 -4.20 -6.71 9.28
CA ALA A 153 -3.03 -5.98 9.74
C ALA A 153 -3.13 -5.64 11.23
N VAL A 154 -2.01 -5.84 11.96
CA VAL A 154 -1.83 -5.49 13.36
C VAL A 154 -0.62 -4.58 13.46
N GLN A 155 -0.85 -3.27 13.59
CA GLN A 155 0.16 -2.24 13.44
C GLN A 155 0.32 -1.41 14.71
N GLY A 156 1.53 -0.91 14.96
CA GLY A 156 1.82 -0.01 16.08
C GLY A 156 2.94 -0.51 17.00
N PRO A 157 3.45 0.35 17.90
CA PRO A 157 4.64 0.05 18.71
C PRO A 157 4.48 -1.12 19.69
N LYS A 158 3.24 -1.50 20.02
CA LYS A 158 2.95 -2.64 20.90
C LYS A 158 2.51 -3.89 20.13
N ALA A 159 2.46 -3.85 18.79
CA ALA A 159 2.05 -4.98 17.96
C ALA A 159 2.93 -6.23 18.21
N ALA A 160 4.25 -6.06 18.31
CA ALA A 160 5.15 -7.20 18.55
C ALA A 160 4.85 -7.92 19.88
N SER A 161 4.50 -7.20 20.94
CA SER A 161 4.13 -7.80 22.23
C SER A 161 2.82 -8.59 22.15
N LEU A 162 1.83 -8.07 21.40
CA LEU A 162 0.58 -8.78 21.16
C LEU A 162 0.80 -10.05 20.33
N ILE A 163 1.55 -9.92 19.24
CA ILE A 163 1.79 -11.07 18.34
C ILE A 163 2.64 -12.15 19.04
N ALA A 164 3.62 -11.76 19.88
CA ALA A 164 4.36 -12.71 20.69
C ALA A 164 3.45 -13.46 21.71
N GLN A 165 2.46 -12.78 22.28
CA GLN A 165 1.48 -13.41 23.15
C GLN A 165 0.63 -14.47 22.40
N LEU A 166 0.29 -14.23 21.14
CA LEU A 166 -0.54 -15.13 20.35
C LEU A 166 0.25 -16.29 19.74
N PHE A 167 1.47 -16.04 19.27
CA PHE A 167 2.25 -16.99 18.48
C PHE A 167 3.54 -17.47 19.15
N GLY A 168 3.95 -16.85 20.25
CA GLY A 168 5.21 -17.14 20.95
C GLY A 168 6.37 -16.25 20.50
N ASP A 169 7.47 -16.32 21.25
CA ASP A 169 8.60 -15.38 21.12
C ASP A 169 9.39 -15.50 19.80
N TRP A 170 9.21 -16.59 19.06
CA TRP A 170 9.87 -16.78 17.76
C TRP A 170 9.60 -15.65 16.77
N ILE A 171 8.50 -14.90 16.93
CA ILE A 171 8.16 -13.76 16.07
C ILE A 171 9.21 -12.64 16.11
N HIS A 172 9.99 -12.55 17.19
CA HIS A 172 11.06 -11.56 17.32
C HIS A 172 12.26 -11.85 16.41
N GLU A 173 12.43 -13.11 15.98
CA GLU A 173 13.46 -13.53 15.02
C GLU A 173 13.05 -13.25 13.57
N LEU A 174 11.75 -13.01 13.33
CA LEU A 174 11.22 -12.73 12.00
C LEU A 174 11.68 -11.35 11.54
N LYS A 175 12.48 -11.31 10.47
CA LYS A 175 12.97 -10.04 9.89
C LYS A 175 11.85 -9.30 9.16
N TYR A 176 12.00 -8.00 8.96
CA TYR A 176 11.07 -7.22 8.15
C TYR A 176 11.01 -7.78 6.72
N PHE A 177 9.80 -7.89 6.16
CA PHE A 177 9.47 -8.61 4.92
C PHE A 177 9.76 -10.11 4.94
N TRP A 178 9.89 -10.74 6.10
CA TRP A 178 9.89 -12.20 6.20
C TRP A 178 8.56 -12.67 6.76
N PHE A 179 8.20 -13.90 6.39
CA PHE A 179 6.97 -14.52 6.84
C PHE A 179 7.18 -16.00 7.16
N ARG A 180 6.21 -16.56 7.86
CA ARG A 180 6.19 -17.98 8.21
C ARG A 180 4.75 -18.51 8.14
N GLU A 181 4.57 -19.67 7.52
CA GLU A 181 3.31 -20.42 7.62
C GLU A 181 3.15 -20.93 9.06
N THR A 182 1.95 -20.73 9.62
CA THR A 182 1.66 -21.05 11.01
C THR A 182 0.14 -21.23 11.20
N SER A 183 -0.30 -21.47 12.42
CA SER A 183 -1.71 -21.41 12.79
C SER A 183 -1.87 -20.69 14.12
N LEU A 184 -3.04 -20.09 14.32
CA LEU A 184 -3.50 -19.63 15.63
C LEU A 184 -4.66 -20.54 16.05
N GLN A 185 -4.44 -21.37 17.08
CA GLN A 185 -5.30 -22.52 17.32
C GLN A 185 -5.38 -23.37 16.04
N ASP A 186 -6.59 -23.61 15.48
CA ASP A 186 -6.80 -24.38 14.25
C ASP A 186 -6.94 -23.46 13.01
N ILE A 187 -6.76 -22.15 13.14
CA ILE A 187 -6.90 -21.18 12.05
C ILE A 187 -5.59 -21.14 11.23
N PRO A 188 -5.60 -21.56 9.95
CA PRO A 188 -4.41 -21.57 9.12
C PRO A 188 -4.02 -20.17 8.69
N LEU A 189 -2.76 -19.80 8.87
CA LEU A 189 -2.25 -18.44 8.63
C LEU A 189 -0.87 -18.45 7.96
N VAL A 190 -0.56 -17.37 7.27
CA VAL A 190 0.80 -16.91 7.05
C VAL A 190 0.99 -15.65 7.90
N LEU A 191 1.96 -15.67 8.82
CA LEU A 191 2.31 -14.52 9.62
C LEU A 191 3.52 -13.82 8.99
N ALA A 192 3.33 -12.58 8.54
CA ALA A 192 4.38 -11.75 7.95
C ALA A 192 4.73 -10.57 8.87
N ARG A 193 6.02 -10.26 8.98
CA ARG A 193 6.46 -9.01 9.59
C ARG A 193 6.50 -7.92 8.53
N SER A 194 5.35 -7.34 8.28
CA SER A 194 5.09 -6.34 7.25
C SER A 194 3.97 -5.41 7.68
N GLY A 195 3.61 -4.46 6.84
CA GLY A 195 2.50 -3.54 7.04
C GLY A 195 2.75 -2.20 6.38
N TRP A 196 1.67 -1.46 6.18
CA TRP A 196 1.69 -0.15 5.55
C TRP A 196 1.69 0.98 6.60
N SER A 197 2.66 0.90 7.51
CA SER A 197 2.97 1.95 8.48
C SER A 197 4.45 1.84 8.90
N LYS A 198 5.04 2.93 9.38
CA LYS A 198 6.37 2.90 10.00
C LYS A 198 6.34 2.70 11.52
N GLN A 199 5.17 2.38 12.06
CA GLN A 199 5.01 2.15 13.50
C GLN A 199 5.38 0.71 13.92
N GLY A 200 5.77 -0.13 12.93
CA GLY A 200 6.01 -1.57 13.11
C GLY A 200 4.70 -2.35 13.13
N GLY A 201 4.79 -3.65 12.90
CA GLY A 201 3.61 -4.50 12.88
C GLY A 201 3.78 -5.80 12.13
N PHE A 202 2.64 -6.47 11.98
CA PHE A 202 2.51 -7.77 11.32
C PHE A 202 1.23 -7.80 10.50
N GLU A 203 1.23 -8.66 9.50
CA GLU A 203 0.06 -9.01 8.71
C GLU A 203 -0.21 -10.51 8.84
N LEU A 204 -1.45 -10.84 9.20
CA LEU A 204 -1.94 -12.19 9.37
C LEU A 204 -2.74 -12.53 8.12
N TYR A 205 -2.15 -13.27 7.19
CA TYR A 205 -2.80 -13.72 5.97
C TYR A 205 -3.64 -14.96 6.30
N LEU A 206 -4.92 -14.75 6.54
CA LEU A 206 -5.89 -15.82 6.80
C LEU A 206 -6.08 -16.67 5.54
N ARG A 207 -5.92 -18.00 5.65
CA ARG A 207 -5.99 -18.95 4.53
C ARG A 207 -7.31 -19.73 4.41
N ASP A 208 -8.36 -19.31 5.14
CA ASP A 208 -9.71 -19.90 5.07
C ASP A 208 -10.70 -18.86 5.60
N SER A 209 -11.46 -18.26 4.69
CA SER A 209 -12.37 -17.14 4.96
C SER A 209 -13.42 -17.44 6.04
N LYS A 210 -13.77 -18.71 6.26
CA LYS A 210 -14.73 -19.10 7.31
C LYS A 210 -14.31 -18.68 8.72
N TYR A 211 -13.01 -18.48 8.96
CA TYR A 211 -12.46 -18.10 10.27
C TYR A 211 -12.31 -16.57 10.45
N GLY A 212 -12.77 -15.74 9.51
CA GLY A 212 -12.54 -14.29 9.56
C GLY A 212 -13.00 -13.63 10.86
N ASN A 213 -14.25 -13.85 11.24
CA ASN A 213 -14.78 -13.28 12.48
C ASN A 213 -14.08 -13.87 13.74
N GLU A 214 -13.71 -15.14 13.72
CA GLU A 214 -13.02 -15.78 14.83
C GLU A 214 -11.61 -15.19 14.99
N LEU A 215 -10.83 -15.09 13.93
CA LEU A 215 -9.50 -14.48 13.97
C LEU A 215 -9.55 -13.03 14.47
N TRP A 216 -10.50 -12.23 13.94
CA TRP A 216 -10.70 -10.86 14.38
C TRP A 216 -10.91 -10.78 15.89
N ASN A 217 -11.84 -11.58 16.43
CA ASN A 217 -12.19 -11.57 17.84
C ASN A 217 -11.03 -12.05 18.73
N LEU A 218 -10.30 -13.10 18.32
CA LEU A 218 -9.14 -13.60 19.06
C LEU A 218 -8.04 -12.53 19.19
N VAL A 219 -7.72 -11.85 18.08
CA VAL A 219 -6.72 -10.78 18.09
C VAL A 219 -7.21 -9.58 18.90
N ARG A 220 -8.48 -9.22 18.78
CA ARG A 220 -9.13 -8.12 19.50
C ARG A 220 -9.11 -8.35 21.02
N GLU A 221 -9.48 -9.54 21.46
CA GLU A 221 -9.50 -9.92 22.87
C GLU A 221 -8.09 -9.96 23.47
N ALA A 222 -7.15 -10.65 22.81
CA ALA A 222 -5.76 -10.73 23.26
C ALA A 222 -5.07 -9.36 23.34
N GLY A 223 -5.46 -8.43 22.45
CA GLY A 223 -4.91 -7.09 22.36
C GLY A 223 -5.45 -6.10 23.38
N SER A 224 -6.48 -6.45 24.17
CA SER A 224 -7.17 -5.52 25.07
C SER A 224 -6.22 -4.79 26.04
N ARG A 225 -5.26 -5.49 26.63
CA ARG A 225 -4.25 -4.91 27.53
C ARG A 225 -3.23 -3.98 26.83
N TYR A 226 -3.14 -4.05 25.50
CA TYR A 226 -2.24 -3.20 24.70
C TYR A 226 -2.96 -1.99 24.10
N GLY A 227 -4.26 -1.83 24.42
CA GLY A 227 -5.09 -0.75 23.89
C GLY A 227 -5.45 -0.94 22.41
N ILE A 228 -5.58 -2.20 21.96
CA ILE A 228 -5.99 -2.50 20.58
C ILE A 228 -7.37 -1.94 20.28
N GLY A 229 -7.52 -1.45 19.06
CA GLY A 229 -8.83 -1.09 18.52
C GLY A 229 -8.85 -1.19 17.01
N PRO A 230 -10.08 -1.27 16.44
CA PRO A 230 -10.23 -1.23 15.01
C PRO A 230 -9.80 0.12 14.46
N GLY A 231 -9.43 0.13 13.20
CA GLY A 231 -9.06 1.31 12.42
C GLY A 231 -8.96 0.96 10.95
N ALA A 232 -8.43 1.88 10.18
CA ALA A 232 -8.16 1.73 8.76
C ALA A 232 -6.70 2.13 8.46
N PRO A 233 -6.15 1.76 7.30
CA PRO A 233 -4.90 2.34 6.80
C PRO A 233 -4.95 3.86 6.91
N ASN A 234 -3.93 4.46 7.54
CA ASN A 234 -4.02 5.85 8.01
C ASN A 234 -3.24 6.80 7.11
N ASP A 235 -3.96 7.67 6.41
CA ASP A 235 -3.36 8.60 5.45
C ASP A 235 -2.44 9.64 6.11
N VAL A 236 -2.73 10.08 7.33
CA VAL A 236 -1.86 11.03 8.04
C VAL A 236 -0.51 10.36 8.34
N GLU A 237 -0.52 9.16 8.92
CA GLU A 237 0.71 8.43 9.25
C GLU A 237 1.50 8.07 7.98
N ARG A 238 0.84 7.61 6.90
CA ARG A 238 1.53 7.28 5.66
C ARG A 238 2.22 8.50 5.05
N LEU A 239 1.56 9.67 5.06
CA LEU A 239 2.14 10.93 4.59
C LEU A 239 3.36 11.32 5.45
N GLU A 240 3.22 11.34 6.78
CA GLU A 240 4.32 11.62 7.71
C GLU A 240 5.54 10.72 7.45
N SER A 241 5.29 9.46 7.17
CA SER A 241 6.27 8.42 6.91
C SER A 241 6.80 8.39 5.47
N GLY A 242 6.20 9.19 4.56
CA GLY A 242 6.58 9.22 3.16
C GLY A 242 6.32 7.91 2.42
N LEU A 243 5.27 7.15 2.80
CA LEU A 243 4.89 5.91 2.14
C LEU A 243 4.10 6.21 0.87
N LEU A 244 4.50 5.59 -0.23
CA LEU A 244 3.79 5.65 -1.49
C LEU A 244 2.42 4.98 -1.37
N SER A 245 1.40 5.57 -1.99
CA SER A 245 0.07 4.99 -2.16
C SER A 245 -0.29 4.96 -3.65
N TYR A 246 -0.26 3.76 -4.26
CA TYR A 246 -0.79 3.60 -5.62
C TYR A 246 -2.31 3.84 -5.59
N GLY A 247 -2.75 4.71 -6.45
CA GLY A 247 -4.13 5.23 -6.46
C GLY A 247 -4.22 6.69 -6.05
N ALA A 248 -3.50 7.10 -5.01
CA ALA A 248 -3.43 8.49 -4.57
C ALA A 248 -2.26 9.25 -5.19
N ASP A 249 -1.03 8.72 -5.13
CA ASP A 249 0.17 9.41 -5.59
C ASP A 249 0.47 9.15 -7.07
N ALA A 250 0.03 8.03 -7.60
CA ALA A 250 0.10 7.67 -9.01
C ALA A 250 -0.98 6.65 -9.37
N ARG A 251 -1.57 6.79 -10.55
CA ARG A 251 -2.53 5.84 -11.15
C ARG A 251 -2.38 5.90 -12.66
N ALA A 252 -2.14 4.77 -13.30
CA ALA A 252 -1.84 4.69 -14.73
C ALA A 252 -2.88 5.37 -15.63
N GLN A 253 -4.16 5.40 -15.22
CA GLN A 253 -5.26 5.94 -16.01
C GLN A 253 -5.47 7.45 -15.86
N THR A 254 -5.10 8.04 -14.73
CA THR A 254 -5.47 9.43 -14.40
C THR A 254 -4.28 10.35 -14.15
N HIS A 255 -3.24 9.85 -13.47
CA HIS A 255 -2.00 10.58 -13.16
C HIS A 255 -0.81 9.63 -13.22
N PRO A 256 -0.44 9.20 -14.46
CA PRO A 256 0.59 8.20 -14.66
C PRO A 256 1.97 8.70 -14.20
N ALA A 257 2.72 7.80 -13.59
CA ALA A 257 4.11 8.02 -13.22
C ALA A 257 4.92 6.72 -13.36
N ASN A 258 6.20 6.86 -13.62
CA ASN A 258 7.12 5.73 -13.68
C ASN A 258 7.85 5.54 -12.33
N PRO A 259 8.48 4.38 -12.08
CA PRO A 259 9.17 4.12 -10.82
C PRO A 259 10.28 5.12 -10.46
N PHE A 260 10.93 5.76 -11.44
CA PHE A 260 11.97 6.75 -11.16
C PHE A 260 11.37 8.04 -10.60
N GLU A 261 10.25 8.50 -11.19
CA GLU A 261 9.51 9.66 -10.70
C GLU A 261 8.99 9.45 -9.28
N LEU A 262 8.63 8.20 -8.93
CA LEU A 262 8.08 7.81 -7.64
C LEU A 262 9.13 7.46 -6.57
N GLY A 263 10.42 7.64 -6.86
CA GLY A 263 11.49 7.33 -5.93
C GLY A 263 11.80 5.84 -5.78
N LEU A 264 11.18 4.98 -6.61
CA LEU A 264 11.39 3.53 -6.63
C LEU A 264 12.54 3.08 -7.54
N GLY A 265 13.30 4.00 -8.12
CA GLY A 265 14.35 3.70 -9.10
C GLY A 265 15.43 2.72 -8.64
N LYS A 266 15.69 2.66 -7.32
CA LYS A 266 16.63 1.67 -6.73
C LYS A 266 16.11 0.23 -6.76
N LEU A 267 14.81 0.06 -6.99
CA LEU A 267 14.17 -1.25 -7.09
C LEU A 267 14.09 -1.74 -8.54
N VAL A 268 14.40 -0.88 -9.53
CA VAL A 268 14.31 -1.22 -10.95
C VAL A 268 15.65 -1.79 -11.41
N ASP A 269 15.66 -3.06 -11.81
CA ASP A 269 16.84 -3.74 -12.33
C ASP A 269 16.98 -3.59 -13.84
N LEU A 270 17.59 -2.49 -14.28
CA LEU A 270 17.88 -2.26 -15.69
C LEU A 270 19.15 -2.97 -16.19
N ASP A 271 20.08 -3.24 -15.29
CA ASP A 271 21.42 -3.70 -15.61
C ASP A 271 21.54 -5.23 -15.55
N GLY A 272 20.56 -5.91 -14.93
CA GLY A 272 20.51 -7.36 -14.83
C GLY A 272 20.16 -8.07 -16.16
N PRO A 273 20.43 -9.38 -16.22
CA PRO A 273 20.26 -10.17 -17.44
C PRO A 273 18.79 -10.42 -17.80
N ASP A 274 17.91 -10.39 -16.80
CA ASP A 274 16.50 -10.73 -17.00
C ASP A 274 15.73 -9.61 -17.70
N ASP A 275 14.86 -9.98 -18.62
CA ASP A 275 13.90 -9.07 -19.23
C ASP A 275 12.64 -8.98 -18.37
N PHE A 276 12.01 -7.81 -18.37
CA PHE A 276 10.73 -7.59 -17.71
C PHE A 276 9.87 -6.59 -18.48
N VAL A 277 8.56 -6.60 -18.22
CA VAL A 277 7.61 -5.71 -18.88
C VAL A 277 7.96 -4.25 -18.60
N GLY A 278 8.16 -3.48 -19.68
CA GLY A 278 8.52 -2.05 -19.59
C GLY A 278 10.01 -1.76 -19.51
N LYS A 279 10.92 -2.77 -19.47
CA LYS A 279 12.37 -2.55 -19.34
C LYS A 279 12.91 -1.59 -20.40
N GLN A 280 12.54 -1.77 -21.67
CA GLN A 280 13.03 -0.91 -22.77
C GLN A 280 12.54 0.54 -22.65
N ALA A 281 11.29 0.74 -22.22
CA ALA A 281 10.75 2.07 -21.95
C ALA A 281 11.47 2.75 -20.78
N LEU A 282 11.73 2.01 -19.69
CA LEU A 282 12.44 2.51 -18.53
C LEU A 282 13.92 2.83 -18.83
N LEU A 283 14.58 2.04 -19.67
CA LEU A 283 15.92 2.35 -20.18
C LEU A 283 15.93 3.70 -20.95
N LYS A 284 14.94 3.89 -21.81
CA LYS A 284 14.78 5.13 -22.56
C LYS A 284 14.50 6.32 -21.62
N ILE A 285 13.58 6.18 -20.67
CA ILE A 285 13.28 7.23 -19.68
C ILE A 285 14.53 7.62 -18.89
N LYS A 286 15.33 6.63 -18.45
CA LYS A 286 16.60 6.87 -17.74
C LYS A 286 17.61 7.62 -18.60
N ALA A 287 17.73 7.26 -19.88
CA ALA A 287 18.64 7.89 -20.82
C ALA A 287 18.23 9.34 -21.17
N ASP A 288 16.92 9.59 -21.36
CA ASP A 288 16.36 10.92 -21.67
C ASP A 288 16.34 11.86 -20.44
N GLY A 289 16.57 11.32 -19.24
CA GLY A 289 16.50 12.01 -17.95
C GLY A 289 15.07 12.07 -17.41
N VAL A 290 14.92 11.77 -16.12
CA VAL A 290 13.64 11.81 -15.41
C VAL A 290 13.17 13.27 -15.28
N LYS A 291 11.96 13.58 -15.70
CA LYS A 291 11.45 14.95 -15.81
C LYS A 291 10.76 15.45 -14.54
N ARG A 292 10.22 14.55 -13.72
CA ARG A 292 9.45 14.86 -12.53
C ARG A 292 9.91 13.99 -11.38
N ARG A 293 9.61 14.38 -10.14
CA ARG A 293 9.86 13.55 -8.97
C ARG A 293 8.80 13.69 -7.89
N LEU A 294 8.58 12.61 -7.15
CA LEU A 294 7.81 12.61 -5.92
C LEU A 294 8.54 13.41 -4.85
N THR A 295 7.80 14.28 -4.16
CA THR A 295 8.31 15.10 -3.07
C THR A 295 7.25 15.37 -2.02
N GLY A 296 7.67 15.87 -0.86
CA GLY A 296 6.79 16.38 0.17
C GLY A 296 6.47 17.86 -0.04
N PHE A 297 5.30 18.27 0.44
CA PHE A 297 4.89 19.67 0.48
C PHE A 297 4.37 20.03 1.87
N ILE A 298 4.70 21.24 2.34
CA ILE A 298 4.05 21.89 3.46
C ILE A 298 3.07 22.92 2.88
N ILE A 299 1.81 22.88 3.34
CA ILE A 299 0.75 23.78 2.88
C ILE A 299 0.44 24.77 4.00
N GLU A 300 0.48 26.08 3.70
CA GLU A 300 0.20 27.10 4.71
C GLU A 300 -1.29 27.22 5.04
N GLY A 301 -1.56 27.74 6.23
CA GLY A 301 -2.90 28.13 6.69
C GLY A 301 -3.62 27.08 7.52
N LYS A 302 -4.94 27.14 7.54
CA LYS A 302 -5.82 26.26 8.34
C LYS A 302 -5.70 24.80 7.90
N PRO A 303 -6.05 23.82 8.78
CA PRO A 303 -6.13 22.42 8.42
C PRO A 303 -6.84 22.18 7.09
N VAL A 304 -6.22 21.38 6.23
CA VAL A 304 -6.76 21.04 4.91
C VAL A 304 -7.63 19.78 5.01
N PRO A 305 -8.70 19.65 4.23
CA PRO A 305 -9.39 18.38 4.02
C PRO A 305 -8.50 17.46 3.16
N GLY A 306 -8.73 16.16 3.21
CA GLY A 306 -8.22 15.24 2.18
C GLY A 306 -8.73 15.62 0.79
N SER A 307 -8.08 15.15 -0.27
CA SER A 307 -8.50 15.43 -1.63
C SER A 307 -9.06 14.19 -2.31
N GLU A 308 -10.13 14.35 -3.10
CA GLU A 308 -10.71 13.29 -3.91
C GLU A 308 -9.98 13.10 -5.24
N HIS A 309 -9.22 14.10 -5.66
CA HIS A 309 -8.50 14.13 -6.93
C HIS A 309 -7.14 14.82 -6.74
N PRO A 310 -6.14 14.53 -7.59
CA PRO A 310 -4.89 15.25 -7.58
C PRO A 310 -5.11 16.76 -7.70
N VAL A 311 -4.46 17.52 -6.82
CA VAL A 311 -4.57 18.99 -6.76
C VAL A 311 -3.39 19.60 -7.53
N PRO A 312 -3.64 20.39 -8.60
CA PRO A 312 -2.56 21.03 -9.35
C PRO A 312 -1.70 21.95 -8.48
N VAL A 313 -0.39 21.85 -8.63
CA VAL A 313 0.58 22.79 -8.06
C VAL A 313 1.01 23.74 -9.18
N ALA A 314 0.86 25.03 -8.93
CA ALA A 314 1.25 26.06 -9.90
C ALA A 314 2.37 26.95 -9.36
N GLU A 315 3.29 27.35 -10.25
CA GLU A 315 4.26 28.42 -10.05
C GLU A 315 3.86 29.60 -10.91
N ASN A 316 3.59 30.76 -10.30
CA ASN A 316 3.14 31.96 -11.02
C ASN A 316 1.93 31.72 -11.97
N GLY A 317 1.03 30.81 -11.58
CA GLY A 317 -0.16 30.45 -12.35
C GLY A 317 0.04 29.40 -13.46
N ILE A 318 1.25 28.88 -13.63
CA ILE A 318 1.56 27.80 -14.58
C ILE A 318 1.64 26.48 -13.78
N GLU A 319 0.90 25.47 -14.22
CA GLU A 319 0.96 24.14 -13.60
C GLU A 319 2.33 23.50 -13.78
N VAL A 320 2.92 23.06 -12.67
CA VAL A 320 4.28 22.49 -12.60
C VAL A 320 4.32 21.13 -11.92
N GLY A 321 3.19 20.68 -11.39
CA GLY A 321 3.07 19.40 -10.70
C GLY A 321 1.68 19.20 -10.12
N SER A 322 1.52 18.15 -9.29
CA SER A 322 0.28 17.88 -8.58
C SER A 322 0.53 17.20 -7.25
N ILE A 323 -0.33 17.47 -6.27
CA ILE A 323 -0.41 16.79 -4.99
C ILE A 323 -1.42 15.66 -5.12
N GLY A 324 -1.01 14.43 -4.81
CA GLY A 324 -1.88 13.26 -4.81
C GLY A 324 -2.75 13.18 -3.56
N GLU A 325 -2.15 13.40 -2.38
CA GLU A 325 -2.86 13.37 -1.10
C GLU A 325 -2.30 14.41 -0.14
N MET A 326 -3.18 14.95 0.73
CA MET A 326 -2.81 15.94 1.74
C MET A 326 -3.61 15.75 3.03
N ALA A 327 -3.01 16.09 4.16
CA ALA A 327 -3.65 16.01 5.47
C ALA A 327 -3.06 17.01 6.48
N TRP A 328 -3.81 17.26 7.53
CA TRP A 328 -3.30 17.94 8.74
C TRP A 328 -2.62 16.91 9.64
N SER A 329 -1.32 17.05 9.85
CA SER A 329 -0.59 16.28 10.86
C SER A 329 -0.66 16.99 12.21
N SER A 330 -1.34 16.40 13.17
CA SER A 330 -1.39 16.90 14.56
C SER A 330 -0.03 16.82 15.25
N ARG A 331 0.76 15.80 14.94
CA ARG A 331 2.12 15.58 15.48
C ARG A 331 3.11 16.64 15.00
N LEU A 332 2.99 17.10 13.76
CA LEU A 332 3.85 18.14 13.18
C LEU A 332 3.27 19.54 13.36
N GLY A 333 1.97 19.68 13.66
CA GLY A 333 1.25 20.95 13.68
C GLY A 333 1.23 21.64 12.31
N LYS A 334 1.17 20.88 11.22
CA LYS A 334 1.27 21.36 9.85
C LYS A 334 0.38 20.58 8.90
N ASN A 335 -0.04 21.24 7.82
CA ASN A 335 -0.56 20.52 6.65
C ASN A 335 0.60 19.96 5.84
N ILE A 336 0.57 18.68 5.59
CA ILE A 336 1.56 17.94 4.81
C ILE A 336 0.92 17.28 3.60
N ALA A 337 1.69 17.12 2.54
CA ALA A 337 1.21 16.48 1.34
C ALA A 337 2.34 15.76 0.59
N ILE A 338 1.98 14.76 -0.20
CA ILE A 338 2.87 14.09 -1.14
C ILE A 338 2.37 14.34 -2.56
N GLY A 339 3.29 14.62 -3.47
CA GLY A 339 2.94 14.87 -4.86
C GLY A 339 4.15 14.83 -5.78
N ILE A 340 3.90 15.01 -7.06
CA ILE A 340 4.91 14.98 -8.12
C ILE A 340 5.09 16.38 -8.68
N ILE A 341 6.35 16.81 -8.84
CA ILE A 341 6.70 18.13 -9.40
C ILE A 341 7.81 17.99 -10.44
N SER A 342 7.92 18.98 -11.34
CA SER A 342 9.05 19.09 -12.28
C SER A 342 10.39 19.07 -11.55
N ASN A 343 11.36 18.29 -12.05
CA ASN A 343 12.70 18.22 -11.48
C ASN A 343 13.43 19.55 -11.49
N GLU A 344 13.15 20.44 -12.46
CA GLU A 344 13.78 21.75 -12.55
C GLU A 344 13.44 22.66 -11.37
N LEU A 345 12.25 22.46 -10.79
CA LEU A 345 11.72 23.27 -9.69
C LEU A 345 11.88 22.59 -8.31
N ALA A 346 12.07 21.30 -8.29
CA ALA A 346 12.02 20.52 -7.04
C ALA A 346 13.09 20.90 -6.00
N ASP A 347 14.13 21.65 -6.39
CA ASP A 347 15.18 22.12 -5.47
C ASP A 347 15.13 23.63 -5.22
N ASN A 348 14.50 24.44 -6.09
CA ASN A 348 14.58 25.90 -6.07
C ASN A 348 13.27 26.60 -6.47
N ALA A 349 12.12 26.02 -6.23
CA ALA A 349 10.85 26.66 -6.57
C ALA A 349 10.48 27.76 -5.58
N ASP A 350 10.14 28.93 -6.11
CA ASP A 350 9.59 30.07 -5.38
C ASP A 350 8.12 30.28 -5.79
N ASN A 351 7.28 30.75 -4.86
CA ASN A 351 5.88 31.12 -5.13
C ASN A 351 4.99 29.97 -5.65
N LEU A 352 5.20 28.76 -5.14
CA LEU A 352 4.29 27.66 -5.41
C LEU A 352 2.96 27.86 -4.69
N ALA A 353 1.87 27.55 -5.37
CA ALA A 353 0.52 27.61 -4.81
C ALA A 353 -0.36 26.46 -5.31
N ILE A 354 -1.34 26.11 -4.48
CA ILE A 354 -2.47 25.24 -4.81
C ILE A 354 -3.78 25.98 -4.55
N SER A 355 -4.88 25.49 -5.10
CA SER A 355 -6.21 26.02 -4.83
C SER A 355 -7.02 25.00 -4.02
N ILE A 356 -7.49 25.39 -2.84
CA ILE A 356 -8.40 24.59 -2.00
C ILE A 356 -9.70 25.38 -1.83
N ASN A 357 -10.80 24.82 -2.29
CA ASN A 357 -12.12 25.49 -2.26
C ASN A 357 -12.10 26.90 -2.90
N ASN A 358 -11.37 27.06 -4.00
CA ASN A 358 -11.12 28.33 -4.71
C ASN A 358 -10.31 29.37 -3.91
N GLU A 359 -9.68 28.98 -2.80
CA GLU A 359 -8.75 29.83 -2.06
C GLU A 359 -7.31 29.41 -2.37
N PRO A 360 -6.43 30.34 -2.78
CA PRO A 360 -5.03 30.04 -3.02
C PRO A 360 -4.31 29.78 -1.67
N ARG A 361 -3.46 28.76 -1.65
CA ARG A 361 -2.61 28.40 -0.52
C ARG A 361 -1.16 28.29 -0.98
N VAL A 362 -0.27 28.94 -0.27
CA VAL A 362 1.17 28.80 -0.52
C VAL A 362 1.62 27.41 -0.12
N VAL A 363 2.47 26.80 -0.95
CA VAL A 363 3.09 25.52 -0.67
C VAL A 363 4.61 25.62 -0.76
N THR A 364 5.30 24.87 0.09
CA THR A 364 6.77 24.78 0.12
C THR A 364 7.19 23.34 -0.04
N ILE A 365 8.16 23.08 -0.92
CA ILE A 365 8.73 21.73 -1.12
C ILE A 365 9.55 21.34 0.10
N THR A 366 9.50 20.08 0.44
CA THR A 366 10.30 19.50 1.52
C THR A 366 10.68 18.05 1.21
N ALA A 367 11.76 17.58 1.84
CA ALA A 367 12.18 16.19 1.68
C ALA A 367 11.23 15.21 2.37
N LEU A 368 11.09 14.02 1.81
CA LEU A 368 10.44 12.87 2.43
C LEU A 368 11.48 11.95 3.12
N PRO A 369 11.11 11.28 4.22
CA PRO A 369 9.86 11.40 4.98
C PRO A 369 9.82 12.69 5.82
N PHE A 370 8.61 13.12 6.23
CA PHE A 370 8.45 14.26 7.14
C PHE A 370 8.92 13.91 8.57
N ILE A 371 8.73 12.64 8.98
CA ILE A 371 9.18 12.10 10.27
C ILE A 371 10.14 10.94 9.98
N ARG A 372 11.31 11.00 10.60
CA ARG A 372 12.39 10.00 10.46
C ARG A 372 12.37 8.99 11.60
#